data_6bdebff3ed002e207718efc7b2c1e412
#
_entry.id   6bdebff3ed002e207718efc7b2c1e412
#
_cell.length_a   1.000
_cell.length_b   1.000
_cell.length_c   1.000
_cell.angle_alpha   90.00
_cell.angle_beta   90.00
_cell.angle_gamma   90.00
#
_symmetry.space_group_name_H-M   'P 1'
#
loop_
_entity.id
_entity.type
_entity.pdbx_description
1 polymer ?
#
loop_
_entity_poly.entity_id
_entity_poly.type
_entity_poly.pdbx_seq_one_letter_code
_entity_poly.pdbx_strand_id
1 'polypeptide(L)'
;DLAFTRELQKIRPRLAPVKIGSDGRIMEWKKEYREPYPYHRHLSHLWGVFPGSLISKEQTPEYGAAAEKSLERRGMTTAGWAIAYRGCLWARLRDGEKALSCFQAALKYATAYNLMNLAYHCDETLINPPGLDLDHCRYPFQIDGNQGNAMSILLMLLDDEVEFSDDGTMVIHLFLLPALPKALSSGSVRGLLAKGDLRIDMDWEDGKVTSL
;
A
#
# COMPACT_ATOMS: atom_id res chain seq x y z
N ASP A 1 5.62 -24.66 15.21
CA ASP A 1 6.48 -24.94 16.38
C ASP A 1 5.99 -24.12 17.58
N LEU A 2 5.36 -24.80 18.55
CA LEU A 2 4.78 -24.18 19.76
C LEU A 2 5.85 -23.47 20.63
N ALA A 3 7.09 -23.93 20.64
CA ALA A 3 8.15 -23.29 21.40
C ALA A 3 8.49 -21.92 20.80
N PHE A 4 8.62 -21.84 19.48
CA PHE A 4 8.85 -20.59 18.76
C PHE A 4 7.69 -19.61 18.92
N THR A 5 6.44 -20.08 18.84
CA THR A 5 5.25 -19.25 19.08
C THR A 5 5.27 -18.61 20.47
N ARG A 6 5.62 -19.39 21.52
CA ARG A 6 5.76 -18.88 22.89
C ARG A 6 6.85 -17.81 23.04
N GLU A 7 7.97 -17.97 22.31
CA GLU A 7 9.04 -16.96 22.29
C GLU A 7 8.55 -15.65 21.64
N LEU A 8 7.84 -15.73 20.50
CA LEU A 8 7.24 -14.56 19.86
C LEU A 8 6.24 -13.83 20.76
N GLN A 9 5.39 -14.59 21.48
CA GLN A 9 4.45 -14.02 22.44
C GLN A 9 5.14 -13.25 23.57
N LYS A 10 6.31 -13.69 24.03
CA LYS A 10 7.12 -12.98 25.04
C LYS A 10 7.76 -11.70 24.50
N ILE A 11 8.14 -11.70 23.22
CA ILE A 11 8.82 -10.56 22.57
C ILE A 11 7.81 -9.47 22.17
N ARG A 12 6.64 -9.85 21.68
CA ARG A 12 5.61 -8.93 21.15
C ARG A 12 5.31 -7.74 22.08
N PRO A 13 5.08 -7.89 23.40
CA PRO A 13 4.82 -6.76 24.30
C PRO A 13 6.01 -5.82 24.49
N ARG A 14 7.21 -6.22 24.07
CA ARG A 14 8.45 -5.44 24.18
C ARG A 14 8.73 -4.59 22.94
N LEU A 15 7.96 -4.77 21.86
CA LEU A 15 8.06 -3.95 20.66
C LEU A 15 7.54 -2.54 20.93
N ALA A 16 8.19 -1.55 20.32
CA ALA A 16 7.72 -0.17 20.40
C ALA A 16 6.33 -0.06 19.76
N PRO A 17 5.36 0.57 20.44
CA PRO A 17 4.05 0.79 19.85
C PRO A 17 4.13 1.81 18.70
N VAL A 18 3.20 1.69 17.74
CA VAL A 18 2.94 2.74 16.76
C VAL A 18 2.50 4.00 17.50
N LYS A 19 3.00 5.16 17.08
CA LYS A 19 2.68 6.45 17.69
C LYS A 19 2.22 7.45 16.63
N ILE A 20 1.32 8.33 17.05
CA ILE A 20 0.91 9.50 16.27
C ILE A 20 1.65 10.71 16.83
N GLY A 21 2.30 11.47 15.95
CA GLY A 21 3.02 12.70 16.31
C GLY A 21 2.09 13.89 16.55
N SER A 22 2.66 14.99 17.03
CA SER A 22 1.93 16.25 17.29
C SER A 22 1.28 16.83 16.03
N ASP A 23 1.77 16.47 14.85
CA ASP A 23 1.23 16.86 13.54
C ASP A 23 0.13 15.92 13.02
N GLY A 24 -0.23 14.88 13.82
CA GLY A 24 -1.27 13.92 13.52
C GLY A 24 -0.87 12.84 12.50
N ARG A 25 0.42 12.67 12.20
CA ARG A 25 0.95 11.63 11.32
C ARG A 25 1.52 10.45 12.10
N ILE A 26 1.63 9.30 11.46
CA ILE A 26 2.37 8.17 12.04
C ILE A 26 3.84 8.57 12.20
N MET A 27 4.38 8.39 13.40
CA MET A 27 5.78 8.68 13.69
C MET A 27 6.69 7.62 13.05
N GLU A 28 7.68 8.08 12.28
CA GLU A 28 8.73 7.22 11.72
C GLU A 28 9.80 6.89 12.79
N TRP A 29 9.99 7.78 13.75
CA TRP A 29 11.08 7.71 14.73
C TRP A 29 10.55 7.68 16.17
N LYS A 30 11.37 7.27 17.08
CA LYS A 30 11.02 7.25 18.53
C LYS A 30 10.67 8.64 19.08
N LYS A 31 11.26 9.69 18.49
CA LYS A 31 11.02 11.11 18.81
C LYS A 31 10.62 11.85 17.54
N GLU A 32 9.93 12.96 17.70
CA GLU A 32 9.63 13.86 16.58
C GLU A 32 10.90 14.59 16.13
N TYR A 33 11.18 14.52 14.84
CA TYR A 33 12.27 15.21 14.19
C TYR A 33 11.73 16.03 13.02
N ARG A 34 12.40 17.15 12.72
CA ARG A 34 12.13 17.86 11.47
C ARG A 34 12.58 17.00 10.31
N GLU A 35 11.66 16.71 9.39
CA GLU A 35 11.97 16.00 8.17
C GLU A 35 12.75 16.88 7.20
N PRO A 36 14.02 16.57 6.87
CA PRO A 36 14.78 17.33 5.88
C PRO A 36 14.23 17.10 4.46
N TYR A 37 13.67 15.91 4.19
CA TYR A 37 13.14 15.51 2.88
C TYR A 37 11.70 15.03 3.01
N PRO A 38 10.69 15.92 2.98
CA PRO A 38 9.29 15.55 3.17
C PRO A 38 8.74 14.62 2.09
N TYR A 39 9.36 14.61 0.90
CA TYR A 39 8.99 13.76 -0.24
C TYR A 39 9.83 12.48 -0.33
N HIS A 40 10.46 12.08 0.76
CA HIS A 40 11.31 10.89 0.78
C HIS A 40 10.58 9.66 0.23
N ARG A 41 11.30 8.85 -0.56
CA ARG A 41 10.72 7.66 -1.22
C ARG A 41 10.30 6.56 -0.25
N HIS A 42 10.98 6.43 0.90
CA HIS A 42 10.66 5.40 1.89
C HIS A 42 9.50 5.82 2.81
N LEU A 43 8.71 4.81 3.19
CA LEU A 43 7.53 4.91 4.05
C LEU A 43 7.54 3.77 5.09
N SER A 44 8.70 3.52 5.71
CA SER A 44 8.90 2.39 6.64
C SER A 44 7.90 2.38 7.80
N HIS A 45 7.49 3.55 8.27
CA HIS A 45 6.51 3.72 9.33
C HIS A 45 5.08 3.33 8.92
N LEU A 46 4.81 3.17 7.63
CA LEU A 46 3.52 2.71 7.11
C LEU A 46 3.50 1.21 6.80
N TRP A 47 4.55 0.47 7.18
CA TRP A 47 4.58 -0.99 7.01
C TRP A 47 3.38 -1.68 7.68
N GLY A 48 2.88 -1.12 8.79
CA GLY A 48 1.69 -1.62 9.49
C GLY A 48 0.39 -1.52 8.69
N VAL A 49 0.33 -0.66 7.64
CA VAL A 49 -0.78 -0.59 6.69
C VAL A 49 -0.62 -1.65 5.62
N PHE A 50 0.57 -1.70 4.99
CA PHE A 50 0.94 -2.66 3.96
C PHE A 50 2.47 -2.87 3.95
N PRO A 51 2.97 -4.12 3.86
CA PRO A 51 2.24 -5.39 3.73
C PRO A 51 1.63 -5.93 5.04
N GLY A 52 1.86 -5.26 6.16
CA GLY A 52 1.20 -5.59 7.42
C GLY A 52 -0.30 -5.28 7.40
N SER A 53 -0.97 -5.63 8.52
CA SER A 53 -2.39 -5.38 8.75
C SER A 53 -2.66 -4.85 10.16
N LEU A 54 -1.70 -4.14 10.75
CA LEU A 54 -1.82 -3.55 12.10
C LEU A 54 -2.59 -2.23 12.10
N ILE A 55 -2.65 -1.58 10.94
CA ILE A 55 -3.29 -0.28 10.74
C ILE A 55 -4.33 -0.44 9.63
N SER A 56 -5.59 -0.26 9.98
CA SER A 56 -6.73 -0.25 9.05
C SER A 56 -7.73 0.83 9.43
N LYS A 57 -8.59 1.20 8.49
CA LYS A 57 -9.68 2.17 8.77
C LYS A 57 -10.77 1.54 9.62
N GLU A 58 -10.94 0.22 9.51
CA GLU A 58 -11.97 -0.54 10.21
C GLU A 58 -11.59 -0.82 11.67
N GLN A 59 -10.38 -1.35 11.90
CA GLN A 59 -9.98 -1.81 13.23
C GLN A 59 -9.24 -0.74 14.04
N THR A 60 -8.50 0.16 13.36
CA THR A 60 -7.68 1.20 13.99
C THR A 60 -7.88 2.55 13.31
N PRO A 61 -9.09 3.13 13.33
CA PRO A 61 -9.45 4.30 12.52
C PRO A 61 -8.58 5.53 12.79
N GLU A 62 -8.11 5.72 14.03
CA GLU A 62 -7.21 6.81 14.39
C GLU A 62 -5.85 6.68 13.70
N TYR A 63 -5.27 5.46 13.71
CA TYR A 63 -4.02 5.19 13.00
C TYR A 63 -4.21 5.21 11.49
N GLY A 64 -5.37 4.76 10.98
CA GLY A 64 -5.74 4.88 9.57
C GLY A 64 -5.71 6.33 9.10
N ALA A 65 -6.37 7.23 9.82
CA ALA A 65 -6.37 8.67 9.53
C ALA A 65 -4.96 9.29 9.61
N ALA A 66 -4.14 8.87 10.57
CA ALA A 66 -2.77 9.33 10.69
C ALA A 66 -1.87 8.83 9.55
N ALA A 67 -2.12 7.61 9.05
CA ALA A 67 -1.44 7.05 7.89
C ALA A 67 -1.79 7.82 6.60
N GLU A 68 -3.07 8.19 6.41
CA GLU A 68 -3.50 9.04 5.29
C GLU A 68 -2.75 10.38 5.29
N LYS A 69 -2.68 11.07 6.43
CA LYS A 69 -1.91 12.32 6.57
C LYS A 69 -0.42 12.13 6.25
N SER A 70 0.15 10.97 6.63
CA SER A 70 1.54 10.65 6.31
C SER A 70 1.75 10.50 4.80
N LEU A 71 0.82 9.82 4.10
CA LEU A 71 0.85 9.65 2.65
C LEU A 71 0.66 11.00 1.92
N GLU A 72 -0.28 11.81 2.35
CA GLU A 72 -0.52 13.14 1.78
C GLU A 72 0.73 14.03 1.92
N ARG A 73 1.39 13.98 3.06
CA ARG A 73 2.64 14.72 3.30
C ARG A 73 3.77 14.26 2.37
N ARG A 74 3.87 12.96 2.10
CA ARG A 74 4.88 12.39 1.19
C ARG A 74 4.62 12.72 -0.28
N GLY A 75 3.37 12.94 -0.67
CA GLY A 75 2.98 13.29 -2.04
C GLY A 75 3.34 12.21 -3.07
N MET A 76 3.40 12.61 -4.34
CA MET A 76 3.62 11.71 -5.48
C MET A 76 5.02 11.80 -6.10
N THR A 77 5.78 12.85 -5.81
CA THR A 77 7.13 13.08 -6.37
C THR A 77 8.13 12.12 -5.74
N THR A 78 8.42 10.99 -6.42
CA THR A 78 9.23 9.92 -5.85
C THR A 78 9.66 8.89 -6.90
N ALA A 79 10.43 7.86 -6.48
CA ALA A 79 10.86 6.75 -7.34
C ALA A 79 9.68 5.85 -7.77
N GLY A 80 9.79 5.19 -8.93
CA GLY A 80 8.73 4.38 -9.51
C GLY A 80 8.19 3.30 -8.59
N TRP A 81 9.05 2.51 -7.94
CA TRP A 81 8.62 1.50 -6.95
C TRP A 81 7.88 2.12 -5.75
N ALA A 82 8.28 3.34 -5.37
CA ALA A 82 7.64 4.02 -4.25
C ALA A 82 6.26 4.58 -4.61
N ILE A 83 6.01 4.90 -5.88
CA ILE A 83 4.66 5.23 -6.38
C ILE A 83 3.77 4.00 -6.29
N ALA A 84 4.26 2.84 -6.77
CA ALA A 84 3.54 1.58 -6.69
C ALA A 84 3.20 1.20 -5.23
N TYR A 85 4.15 1.38 -4.31
CA TYR A 85 3.92 1.15 -2.88
C TYR A 85 2.85 2.09 -2.30
N ARG A 86 2.84 3.38 -2.70
CA ARG A 86 1.77 4.32 -2.32
C ARG A 86 0.41 3.89 -2.85
N GLY A 87 0.36 3.32 -4.05
CA GLY A 87 -0.86 2.72 -4.60
C GLY A 87 -1.42 1.61 -3.70
N CYS A 88 -0.55 0.70 -3.24
CA CYS A 88 -0.95 -0.35 -2.29
C CYS A 88 -1.44 0.23 -0.96
N LEU A 89 -0.74 1.24 -0.43
CA LEU A 89 -1.13 1.89 0.83
C LEU A 89 -2.49 2.59 0.73
N TRP A 90 -2.74 3.34 -0.35
CA TRP A 90 -4.04 3.99 -0.58
C TRP A 90 -5.17 2.98 -0.76
N ALA A 91 -4.93 1.88 -1.48
CA ALA A 91 -5.91 0.81 -1.62
C ALA A 91 -6.27 0.18 -0.26
N ARG A 92 -5.26 -0.10 0.59
CA ARG A 92 -5.46 -0.60 1.96
C ARG A 92 -6.20 0.41 2.86
N LEU A 93 -6.03 1.69 2.61
CA LEU A 93 -6.76 2.77 3.28
C LEU A 93 -8.11 3.10 2.60
N ARG A 94 -8.60 2.24 1.70
CA ARG A 94 -9.92 2.34 1.04
C ARG A 94 -10.10 3.61 0.18
N ASP A 95 -9.01 4.19 -0.31
CA ASP A 95 -9.03 5.32 -1.26
C ASP A 95 -8.64 4.83 -2.66
N GLY A 96 -9.61 4.31 -3.38
CA GLY A 96 -9.42 3.78 -4.74
C GLY A 96 -9.03 4.84 -5.76
N GLU A 97 -9.50 6.07 -5.61
CA GLU A 97 -9.16 7.15 -6.54
C GLU A 97 -7.67 7.53 -6.44
N LYS A 98 -7.15 7.65 -5.21
CA LYS A 98 -5.72 7.90 -4.99
C LYS A 98 -4.86 6.70 -5.38
N ALA A 99 -5.33 5.47 -5.12
CA ALA A 99 -4.64 4.25 -5.53
C ALA A 99 -4.54 4.16 -7.06
N LEU A 100 -5.63 4.41 -7.79
CA LEU A 100 -5.63 4.46 -9.25
C LEU A 100 -4.73 5.58 -9.79
N SER A 101 -4.75 6.75 -9.15
CA SER A 101 -3.87 7.86 -9.54
C SER A 101 -2.39 7.50 -9.40
N CYS A 102 -2.01 6.74 -8.37
CA CYS A 102 -0.66 6.19 -8.22
C CYS A 102 -0.32 5.24 -9.36
N PHE A 103 -1.20 4.30 -9.69
CA PHE A 103 -1.01 3.35 -10.78
C PHE A 103 -0.83 4.08 -12.13
N GLN A 104 -1.70 5.04 -12.44
CA GLN A 104 -1.60 5.84 -13.67
C GLN A 104 -0.31 6.66 -13.72
N ALA A 105 0.12 7.25 -12.60
CA ALA A 105 1.38 7.97 -12.52
C ALA A 105 2.58 7.04 -12.73
N ALA A 106 2.57 5.84 -12.18
CA ALA A 106 3.61 4.83 -12.40
C ALA A 106 3.70 4.43 -13.87
N LEU A 107 2.56 4.19 -14.53
CA LEU A 107 2.54 3.89 -15.97
C LEU A 107 3.08 5.05 -16.82
N LYS A 108 2.66 6.27 -16.51
CA LYS A 108 3.02 7.45 -17.31
C LYS A 108 4.47 7.88 -17.13
N TYR A 109 5.00 7.82 -15.90
CA TYR A 109 6.26 8.47 -15.55
C TYR A 109 7.39 7.52 -15.14
N ALA A 110 7.07 6.26 -14.86
CA ALA A 110 8.04 5.30 -14.35
C ALA A 110 7.97 3.95 -15.06
N THR A 111 7.52 3.91 -16.30
CA THR A 111 7.40 2.66 -17.07
C THR A 111 8.00 2.84 -18.44
N ALA A 112 8.90 1.93 -18.82
CA ALA A 112 9.51 1.87 -20.15
C ALA A 112 8.55 1.27 -21.20
N TYR A 113 8.90 1.35 -22.49
CA TYR A 113 8.09 0.81 -23.61
C TYR A 113 7.81 -0.68 -23.51
N ASN A 114 8.70 -1.43 -22.86
CA ASN A 114 8.55 -2.86 -22.60
C ASN A 114 7.78 -3.17 -21.31
N LEU A 115 7.09 -2.18 -20.75
CA LEU A 115 6.32 -2.23 -19.50
C LEU A 115 7.15 -2.49 -18.22
N MET A 116 8.47 -2.41 -18.30
CA MET A 116 9.33 -2.52 -17.12
C MET A 116 9.30 -1.21 -16.32
N ASN A 117 9.10 -1.31 -15.02
CA ASN A 117 9.14 -0.16 -14.12
C ASN A 117 10.58 0.34 -13.95
N LEU A 118 10.73 1.65 -13.90
CA LEU A 118 12.00 2.35 -13.77
C LEU A 118 12.06 3.09 -12.43
N ALA A 119 13.26 3.17 -11.86
CA ALA A 119 13.47 3.92 -10.61
C ALA A 119 13.09 5.39 -10.77
N TYR A 120 13.56 6.01 -11.85
CA TYR A 120 13.31 7.41 -12.20
C TYR A 120 13.14 7.54 -13.71
N HIS A 121 12.46 8.59 -14.13
CA HIS A 121 12.37 8.99 -15.53
C HIS A 121 13.23 10.21 -15.77
N CYS A 122 13.96 10.30 -16.90
CA CYS A 122 14.86 11.43 -17.18
C CYS A 122 14.19 12.68 -17.76
N ASP A 123 12.87 12.72 -17.82
CA ASP A 123 12.16 13.96 -18.10
C ASP A 123 11.97 14.77 -16.82
N GLU A 124 11.77 16.07 -16.94
CA GLU A 124 11.36 16.99 -15.85
C GLU A 124 9.97 16.62 -15.34
N THR A 125 9.82 15.42 -14.82
CA THR A 125 8.54 14.86 -14.41
C THR A 125 8.36 14.96 -12.91
N LEU A 126 7.12 14.87 -12.47
CA LEU A 126 6.71 14.92 -11.08
C LEU A 126 7.39 13.86 -10.17
N ILE A 127 8.04 12.86 -10.77
CA ILE A 127 8.67 11.76 -10.00
C ILE A 127 10.15 11.98 -9.71
N ASN A 128 10.81 12.92 -10.38
CA ASN A 128 12.22 13.19 -10.13
C ASN A 128 12.39 14.05 -8.87
N PRO A 129 13.15 13.58 -7.87
CA PRO A 129 13.45 14.41 -6.72
C PRO A 129 14.29 15.62 -7.11
N PRO A 130 14.10 16.80 -6.46
CA PRO A 130 14.92 17.95 -6.69
C PRO A 130 16.41 17.64 -6.52
N GLY A 131 17.23 18.09 -7.47
CA GLY A 131 18.69 17.89 -7.43
C GLY A 131 19.18 16.55 -7.97
N LEU A 132 18.30 15.75 -8.62
CA LEU A 132 18.74 14.57 -9.36
C LEU A 132 19.55 15.01 -10.57
N ASP A 133 20.77 14.46 -10.71
CA ASP A 133 21.59 14.62 -11.90
C ASP A 133 21.03 13.80 -13.05
N LEU A 134 20.33 14.44 -13.96
CA LEU A 134 19.65 13.79 -15.09
C LEU A 134 20.65 13.33 -16.16
N ASP A 135 21.81 13.95 -16.26
CA ASP A 135 22.85 13.58 -17.26
C ASP A 135 23.48 12.22 -16.96
N HIS A 136 23.47 11.82 -15.69
CA HIS A 136 23.94 10.51 -15.23
C HIS A 136 22.82 9.56 -14.82
N CYS A 137 21.57 9.93 -15.08
CA CYS A 137 20.42 9.12 -14.75
C CYS A 137 20.38 7.87 -15.65
N ARG A 138 20.93 6.77 -15.12
CA ARG A 138 20.65 5.45 -15.68
C ARG A 138 19.30 5.02 -15.17
N TYR A 139 18.45 4.53 -16.06
CA TYR A 139 17.10 4.03 -15.75
C TYR A 139 17.15 2.61 -15.17
N PRO A 140 17.52 2.40 -13.90
CA PRO A 140 17.54 1.05 -13.38
C PRO A 140 16.12 0.51 -13.36
N PHE A 141 15.96 -0.65 -13.97
CA PHE A 141 14.76 -1.45 -13.86
C PHE A 141 14.52 -1.85 -12.40
N GLN A 142 13.26 -1.80 -11.99
CA GLN A 142 12.83 -2.18 -10.64
C GLN A 142 11.63 -3.13 -10.71
N ILE A 143 11.87 -4.43 -10.50
CA ILE A 143 10.82 -5.45 -10.49
C ILE A 143 9.77 -5.20 -9.40
N ASP A 144 10.17 -4.65 -8.27
CA ASP A 144 9.31 -4.27 -7.15
C ASP A 144 8.24 -3.24 -7.58
N GLY A 145 8.57 -2.32 -8.48
CA GLY A 145 7.59 -1.41 -9.05
C GLY A 145 6.57 -2.12 -9.94
N ASN A 146 6.98 -3.09 -10.76
CA ASN A 146 6.06 -3.89 -11.56
C ASN A 146 5.09 -4.69 -10.69
N GLN A 147 5.62 -5.42 -9.71
CA GLN A 147 4.82 -6.24 -8.80
C GLN A 147 3.92 -5.38 -7.90
N GLY A 148 4.44 -4.26 -7.40
CA GLY A 148 3.66 -3.33 -6.58
C GLY A 148 2.50 -2.69 -7.35
N ASN A 149 2.69 -2.34 -8.63
CA ASN A 149 1.61 -1.84 -9.48
C ASN A 149 0.52 -2.88 -9.68
N ALA A 150 0.87 -4.14 -9.98
CA ALA A 150 -0.09 -5.22 -10.08
C ALA A 150 -0.83 -5.43 -8.75
N MET A 151 -0.08 -5.44 -7.63
CA MET A 151 -0.65 -5.61 -6.29
C MET A 151 -1.61 -4.47 -5.93
N SER A 152 -1.33 -3.23 -6.32
CA SER A 152 -2.23 -2.10 -6.04
C SER A 152 -3.61 -2.28 -6.69
N ILE A 153 -3.66 -2.82 -7.92
CA ILE A 153 -4.93 -3.16 -8.59
C ILE A 153 -5.64 -4.30 -7.86
N LEU A 154 -4.92 -5.36 -7.48
CA LEU A 154 -5.52 -6.47 -6.75
C LEU A 154 -6.14 -6.00 -5.43
N LEU A 155 -5.46 -5.13 -4.67
CA LEU A 155 -5.96 -4.57 -3.42
C LEU A 155 -7.17 -3.63 -3.59
N MET A 156 -7.35 -3.03 -4.76
CA MET A 156 -8.59 -2.28 -5.05
C MET A 156 -9.79 -3.20 -5.19
N LEU A 157 -9.59 -4.44 -5.65
CA LEU A 157 -10.63 -5.42 -5.95
C LEU A 157 -10.90 -6.40 -4.82
N LEU A 158 -9.84 -6.81 -4.10
CA LEU A 158 -9.93 -7.80 -3.03
C LEU A 158 -8.89 -7.48 -1.96
N ASP A 159 -9.31 -7.50 -0.71
CA ASP A 159 -8.44 -7.45 0.45
C ASP A 159 -8.88 -8.51 1.46
N ASP A 160 -7.95 -8.99 2.27
CA ASP A 160 -8.23 -9.97 3.30
C ASP A 160 -7.51 -9.67 4.61
N GLU A 161 -8.20 -9.91 5.71
CA GLU A 161 -7.63 -9.83 7.06
C GLU A 161 -7.88 -11.13 7.80
N VAL A 162 -6.92 -11.52 8.65
CA VAL A 162 -7.04 -12.71 9.50
C VAL A 162 -7.13 -12.28 10.94
N GLU A 163 -8.14 -12.78 11.60
CA GLU A 163 -8.34 -12.67 13.04
C GLU A 163 -8.28 -14.07 13.67
N PHE A 164 -7.73 -14.16 14.87
CA PHE A 164 -7.79 -15.38 15.68
C PHE A 164 -8.62 -15.10 16.91
N SER A 165 -9.68 -15.90 17.09
CA SER A 165 -10.48 -15.89 18.31
C SER A 165 -9.71 -16.51 19.49
N ASP A 166 -10.22 -16.31 20.69
CA ASP A 166 -9.58 -16.78 21.94
C ASP A 166 -9.38 -18.29 21.98
N ASP A 167 -10.24 -19.06 21.30
CA ASP A 167 -10.14 -20.50 21.16
C ASP A 167 -9.16 -20.96 20.07
N GLY A 168 -8.52 -20.01 19.37
CA GLY A 168 -7.57 -20.28 18.29
C GLY A 168 -8.22 -20.51 16.91
N THR A 169 -9.52 -20.32 16.79
CA THR A 169 -10.21 -20.38 15.49
C THR A 169 -9.75 -19.21 14.62
N MET A 170 -9.33 -19.53 13.39
CA MET A 170 -8.97 -18.53 12.39
C MET A 170 -10.23 -18.06 11.66
N VAL A 171 -10.45 -16.75 11.70
CA VAL A 171 -11.51 -16.06 10.94
C VAL A 171 -10.85 -15.24 9.84
N ILE A 172 -11.34 -15.38 8.63
CA ILE A 172 -10.86 -14.60 7.47
C ILE A 172 -11.95 -13.63 7.06
N HIS A 173 -11.65 -12.36 7.14
CA HIS A 173 -12.51 -11.28 6.66
C HIS A 173 -12.14 -10.98 5.23
N LEU A 174 -13.08 -11.12 4.30
CA LEU A 174 -12.91 -10.76 2.90
C LEU A 174 -13.60 -9.42 2.64
N PHE A 175 -12.87 -8.50 2.04
CA PHE A 175 -13.38 -7.21 1.59
C PHE A 175 -13.43 -7.23 0.06
N LEU A 176 -14.62 -7.30 -0.49
CA LEU A 176 -14.86 -7.28 -1.94
C LEU A 176 -14.99 -5.82 -2.42
N LEU A 177 -14.25 -5.46 -3.46
CA LEU A 177 -14.18 -4.12 -4.03
C LEU A 177 -13.88 -3.01 -2.99
N PRO A 178 -12.95 -3.23 -2.04
CA PRO A 178 -12.79 -2.36 -0.87
C PRO A 178 -12.31 -0.95 -1.21
N ALA A 179 -11.65 -0.78 -2.35
CA ALA A 179 -11.12 0.48 -2.83
C ALA A 179 -11.37 0.65 -4.34
N LEU A 180 -12.59 0.34 -4.79
CA LEU A 180 -12.94 0.40 -6.20
C LEU A 180 -13.01 1.86 -6.67
N PRO A 181 -12.17 2.29 -7.65
CA PRO A 181 -12.29 3.63 -8.22
C PRO A 181 -13.46 3.70 -9.19
N LYS A 182 -14.02 4.89 -9.38
CA LYS A 182 -15.18 5.13 -10.29
C LYS A 182 -14.91 4.68 -11.72
N ALA A 183 -13.66 4.76 -12.18
CA ALA A 183 -13.27 4.33 -13.52
C ALA A 183 -13.42 2.81 -13.74
N LEU A 184 -13.52 2.01 -12.66
CA LEU A 184 -13.70 0.57 -12.69
C LEU A 184 -15.07 0.16 -12.13
N SER A 185 -16.10 0.99 -12.30
CA SER A 185 -17.43 0.79 -11.71
C SER A 185 -18.10 -0.52 -12.10
N SER A 186 -17.76 -1.10 -13.26
CA SER A 186 -18.27 -2.39 -13.70
C SER A 186 -17.13 -3.24 -14.26
N GLY A 187 -17.19 -4.55 -14.06
CA GLY A 187 -16.15 -5.46 -14.52
C GLY A 187 -16.32 -6.87 -14.03
N SER A 188 -15.31 -7.68 -14.32
CA SER A 188 -15.20 -9.05 -13.85
C SER A 188 -13.76 -9.41 -13.57
N VAL A 189 -13.55 -10.32 -12.62
CA VAL A 189 -12.23 -10.90 -12.32
C VAL A 189 -12.39 -12.36 -11.98
N ARG A 190 -11.39 -13.16 -12.32
CA ARG A 190 -11.39 -14.61 -12.06
C ARG A 190 -10.07 -15.01 -11.44
N GLY A 191 -10.14 -15.91 -10.46
CA GLY A 191 -8.98 -16.56 -9.88
C GLY A 191 -8.18 -15.70 -8.91
N LEU A 192 -8.78 -14.67 -8.28
CA LEU A 192 -8.11 -13.97 -7.19
C LEU A 192 -7.90 -14.92 -6.02
N LEU A 193 -6.71 -14.89 -5.44
CA LEU A 193 -6.38 -15.71 -4.29
C LEU A 193 -6.44 -14.85 -3.03
N ALA A 194 -7.12 -15.36 -2.02
CA ALA A 194 -7.17 -14.82 -0.67
C ALA A 194 -6.59 -15.83 0.33
N LYS A 195 -6.34 -15.39 1.55
CA LYS A 195 -5.89 -16.27 2.64
C LYS A 195 -6.86 -17.42 2.85
N GLY A 196 -6.36 -18.55 3.38
CA GLY A 196 -7.15 -19.76 3.58
C GLY A 196 -7.42 -20.56 2.32
N ASP A 197 -6.56 -20.40 1.30
CA ASP A 197 -6.66 -21.06 -0.02
C ASP A 197 -7.98 -20.77 -0.75
N LEU A 198 -8.58 -19.62 -0.46
CA LEU A 198 -9.80 -19.19 -1.12
C LEU A 198 -9.48 -18.63 -2.51
N ARG A 199 -10.26 -19.07 -3.50
CA ARG A 199 -10.22 -18.56 -4.86
C ARG A 199 -11.51 -17.82 -5.15
N ILE A 200 -11.40 -16.56 -5.56
CA ILE A 200 -12.53 -15.66 -5.76
C ILE A 200 -12.68 -15.35 -7.25
N ASP A 201 -13.85 -15.64 -7.77
CA ASP A 201 -14.34 -15.21 -9.08
C ASP A 201 -15.49 -14.24 -8.83
N MET A 202 -15.46 -13.05 -9.42
CA MET A 202 -16.45 -12.04 -9.08
C MET A 202 -16.79 -11.18 -10.33
N ASP A 203 -18.08 -10.87 -10.47
CA ASP A 203 -18.61 -9.86 -11.40
C ASP A 203 -19.22 -8.72 -10.61
N TRP A 204 -19.11 -7.50 -11.13
CA TRP A 204 -19.72 -6.32 -10.51
C TRP A 204 -20.24 -5.33 -11.54
N GLU A 205 -21.28 -4.57 -11.16
CA GLU A 205 -21.90 -3.52 -11.92
C GLU A 205 -22.26 -2.36 -10.99
N ASP A 206 -22.00 -1.14 -11.43
CA ASP A 206 -22.21 0.09 -10.65
C ASP A 206 -21.62 0.02 -9.22
N GLY A 207 -20.44 -0.57 -9.10
CA GLY A 207 -19.71 -0.70 -7.84
C GLY A 207 -20.27 -1.75 -6.88
N LYS A 208 -21.18 -2.60 -7.32
CA LYS A 208 -21.80 -3.66 -6.51
C LYS A 208 -21.50 -5.04 -7.10
N VAL A 209 -21.09 -5.97 -6.25
CA VAL A 209 -20.92 -7.36 -6.66
C VAL A 209 -22.26 -7.94 -7.08
N THR A 210 -22.33 -8.47 -8.30
CA THR A 210 -23.52 -9.10 -8.90
C THR A 210 -23.41 -10.61 -8.96
N SER A 211 -22.18 -11.16 -8.93
CA SER A 211 -21.91 -12.61 -8.85
C SER A 211 -20.61 -12.84 -8.08
N LEU A 212 -20.56 -13.90 -7.32
CA LEU A 212 -19.41 -14.33 -6.52
C LEU A 212 -19.22 -15.84 -6.68
#